data_e20ee2a246c121bf7748a9b03d151633
#
_entry.id   e20ee2a246c121bf7748a9b03d151633
#
_cell.length_a   1.000
_cell.length_b   1.000
_cell.length_c   1.000
_cell.angle_alpha   90.00
_cell.angle_beta   90.00
_cell.angle_gamma   90.00
#
_symmetry.space_group_name_H-M   'P 1'
#
loop_
_entity.id
_entity.type
_entity.pdbx_description
1 polymer ?
#
loop_
_entity_poly.entity_id
_entity_poly.type
_entity_poly.pdbx_seq_one_letter_code
_entity_poly.pdbx_strand_id
1 'polypeptide(L)'
;RAAASIRAFFAYETAAGHLEASPAEGLRRPRQERRDPYILEEEEIRSFLRETEGSSAKQLRDRAMLGLLCATGLRVSELIALKTEDVDVQIGYVRQQARGQERVVSFDEELRLALCLYLESGRPLLLKEADEEHLFFNLSGGALSRQGVWKMIRAYGQKAGIAGEVTPQSLKNSYAVHRLLRESRAVKQRAVRQRSGGR
;
A
#
# COMPACT_ATOMS: atom_id res chain seq x y z
N ARG A 1 6.87 -0.32 -22.34
CA ARG A 1 5.84 0.68 -22.70
C ARG A 1 6.11 1.23 -24.11
N ALA A 2 7.31 1.71 -24.45
CA ALA A 2 7.64 2.29 -25.77
C ALA A 2 7.22 1.37 -26.93
N ALA A 3 7.60 0.09 -26.91
CA ALA A 3 7.22 -0.86 -27.95
C ALA A 3 5.69 -1.02 -28.13
N ALA A 4 4.92 -0.92 -27.06
CA ALA A 4 3.47 -0.99 -27.14
C ALA A 4 2.87 0.29 -27.76
N SER A 5 3.41 1.46 -27.41
CA SER A 5 2.98 2.74 -28.00
C SER A 5 3.33 2.82 -29.50
N ILE A 6 4.52 2.38 -29.87
CA ILE A 6 4.96 2.34 -31.28
C ILE A 6 4.04 1.41 -32.10
N ARG A 7 3.73 0.21 -31.59
CA ARG A 7 2.82 -0.71 -32.27
C ARG A 7 1.40 -0.15 -32.40
N ALA A 8 0.89 0.51 -31.35
CA ALA A 8 -0.44 1.14 -31.38
C ALA A 8 -0.49 2.28 -32.40
N PHE A 9 0.56 3.10 -32.49
CA PHE A 9 0.68 4.17 -33.46
C PHE A 9 0.65 3.62 -34.90
N PHE A 10 1.52 2.68 -35.23
CA PHE A 10 1.56 2.12 -36.59
C PHE A 10 0.33 1.28 -36.94
N ALA A 11 -0.32 0.64 -35.98
CA ALA A 11 -1.61 0.00 -36.20
C ALA A 11 -2.70 1.02 -36.56
N TYR A 12 -2.71 2.18 -35.94
CA TYR A 12 -3.61 3.28 -36.27
C TYR A 12 -3.33 3.82 -37.69
N GLU A 13 -2.07 4.10 -38.04
CA GLU A 13 -1.67 4.60 -39.36
C GLU A 13 -2.05 3.62 -40.48
N THR A 14 -1.91 2.30 -40.24
CA THR A 14 -2.32 1.28 -41.19
C THR A 14 -3.86 1.21 -41.34
N ALA A 15 -4.58 1.31 -40.20
CA ALA A 15 -6.05 1.32 -40.23
C ALA A 15 -6.62 2.58 -40.89
N ALA A 16 -5.92 3.71 -40.79
CA ALA A 16 -6.27 4.96 -41.47
C ALA A 16 -5.94 4.96 -43.00
N GLY A 17 -5.30 3.90 -43.52
CA GLY A 17 -4.90 3.81 -44.92
C GLY A 17 -3.67 4.62 -45.31
N HIS A 18 -2.94 5.17 -44.32
CA HIS A 18 -1.71 5.93 -44.56
C HIS A 18 -0.51 5.02 -44.82
N LEU A 19 -0.57 3.76 -44.42
CA LEU A 19 0.45 2.73 -44.62
C LEU A 19 -0.19 1.42 -45.13
N GLU A 20 0.47 0.76 -46.06
CA GLU A 20 0.02 -0.56 -46.56
C GLU A 20 0.20 -1.67 -45.52
N ALA A 21 1.28 -1.58 -44.70
CA ALA A 21 1.57 -2.52 -43.65
C ALA A 21 2.27 -1.82 -42.47
N SER A 22 2.12 -2.39 -41.28
CA SER A 22 2.76 -1.83 -40.07
C SER A 22 4.26 -2.16 -40.03
N PRO A 23 5.16 -1.18 -40.07
CA PRO A 23 6.61 -1.43 -39.92
C PRO A 23 6.97 -1.94 -38.52
N ALA A 24 6.04 -1.87 -37.56
CA ALA A 24 6.21 -2.39 -36.20
C ALA A 24 5.70 -3.82 -36.01
N GLU A 25 5.33 -4.54 -37.07
CA GLU A 25 4.79 -5.90 -36.99
C GLU A 25 5.81 -6.89 -36.42
N GLY A 26 7.09 -6.73 -36.79
CA GLY A 26 8.21 -7.51 -36.25
C GLY A 26 8.73 -7.08 -34.88
N LEU A 27 8.22 -6.00 -34.29
CA LEU A 27 8.69 -5.48 -33.02
C LEU A 27 8.28 -6.42 -31.86
N ARG A 28 9.21 -7.27 -31.43
CA ARG A 28 8.97 -8.17 -30.29
C ARG A 28 9.01 -7.39 -28.99
N ARG A 29 8.05 -7.68 -28.08
CA ARG A 29 8.15 -7.17 -26.70
C ARG A 29 9.35 -7.83 -26.03
N PRO A 30 10.26 -7.06 -25.40
CA PRO A 30 11.27 -7.68 -24.57
C PRO A 30 10.59 -8.60 -23.55
N ARG A 31 11.06 -9.83 -23.45
CA ARG A 31 10.60 -10.75 -22.41
C ARG A 31 11.02 -10.19 -21.07
N GLN A 32 10.08 -9.60 -20.36
CA GLN A 32 10.37 -9.10 -19.03
C GLN A 32 10.53 -10.33 -18.12
N GLU A 33 11.72 -10.55 -17.61
CA GLU A 33 11.92 -11.52 -16.54
C GLU A 33 11.01 -11.12 -15.38
N ARG A 34 10.05 -11.96 -15.07
CA ARG A 34 9.23 -11.80 -13.88
C ARG A 34 10.14 -12.10 -12.69
N ARG A 35 10.67 -11.08 -12.06
CA ARG A 35 11.26 -11.23 -10.74
C ARG A 35 10.11 -11.52 -9.78
N ASP A 36 10.25 -12.58 -8.99
CA ASP A 36 9.29 -12.86 -7.94
C ASP A 36 9.22 -11.65 -7.01
N PRO A 37 8.02 -11.21 -6.64
CA PRO A 37 7.87 -10.06 -5.77
C PRO A 37 8.50 -10.38 -4.42
N TYR A 38 9.32 -9.46 -3.91
CA TYR A 38 9.86 -9.57 -2.58
C TYR A 38 8.72 -9.55 -1.55
N ILE A 39 8.68 -10.56 -0.70
CA ILE A 39 7.74 -10.69 0.41
C ILE A 39 8.51 -10.45 1.70
N LEU A 40 8.13 -9.43 2.44
CA LEU A 40 8.73 -9.12 3.73
C LEU A 40 8.25 -10.13 4.77
N GLU A 41 9.17 -10.64 5.56
CA GLU A 41 8.86 -11.43 6.74
C GLU A 41 8.24 -10.56 7.85
N GLU A 42 7.55 -11.16 8.80
CA GLU A 42 6.91 -10.41 9.90
C GLU A 42 7.92 -9.58 10.72
N GLU A 43 9.14 -10.07 10.90
CA GLU A 43 10.20 -9.34 11.61
C GLU A 43 10.74 -8.17 10.78
N GLU A 44 10.83 -8.32 9.48
CA GLU A 44 11.21 -7.22 8.58
C GLU A 44 10.15 -6.11 8.59
N ILE A 45 8.86 -6.46 8.62
CA ILE A 45 7.76 -5.49 8.77
C ILE A 45 7.86 -4.76 10.10
N ARG A 46 8.16 -5.46 11.20
CA ARG A 46 8.37 -4.83 12.51
C ARG A 46 9.57 -3.89 12.52
N SER A 47 10.69 -4.32 11.95
CA SER A 47 11.89 -3.48 11.83
C SER A 47 11.62 -2.24 10.98
N PHE A 48 10.90 -2.40 9.87
CA PHE A 48 10.48 -1.31 9.00
C PHE A 48 9.60 -0.27 9.73
N LEU A 49 8.64 -0.72 10.53
CA LEU A 49 7.77 0.18 11.29
C LEU A 49 8.49 0.85 12.46
N ARG A 50 9.46 0.19 13.12
CA ARG A 50 10.31 0.79 14.16
C ARG A 50 11.05 2.02 13.67
N GLU A 51 11.48 2.06 12.42
CA GLU A 51 12.16 3.22 11.84
C GLU A 51 11.30 4.49 11.75
N THR A 52 9.99 4.35 11.94
CA THR A 52 9.05 5.49 11.99
C THR A 52 8.83 6.03 13.39
N GLU A 53 9.44 5.45 14.43
CA GLU A 53 9.26 5.86 15.81
C GLU A 53 9.75 7.29 16.03
N GLY A 54 8.99 8.02 16.86
CA GLY A 54 9.27 9.41 17.22
C GLY A 54 8.01 10.22 17.44
N SER A 55 8.17 11.47 17.87
CA SER A 55 7.10 12.36 18.27
C SER A 55 6.84 13.55 17.33
N SER A 56 7.66 13.72 16.29
CA SER A 56 7.42 14.80 15.32
C SER A 56 6.18 14.49 14.46
N ALA A 57 5.49 15.55 14.04
CA ALA A 57 4.30 15.41 13.16
C ALA A 57 4.58 14.54 11.92
N LYS A 58 5.79 14.65 11.36
CA LYS A 58 6.25 13.79 10.25
C LYS A 58 6.30 12.32 10.65
N GLN A 59 6.90 11.98 11.79
CA GLN A 59 7.06 10.60 12.24
C GLN A 59 5.72 9.98 12.62
N LEU A 60 4.86 10.70 13.32
CA LEU A 60 3.50 10.27 13.64
C LEU A 60 2.69 9.97 12.37
N ARG A 61 2.75 10.86 11.38
CA ARG A 61 2.13 10.64 10.07
C ARG A 61 2.68 9.41 9.37
N ASP A 62 4.00 9.31 9.26
CA ASP A 62 4.67 8.24 8.53
C ASP A 62 4.37 6.88 9.17
N ARG A 63 4.35 6.79 10.51
CA ARG A 63 3.97 5.60 11.26
C ARG A 63 2.54 5.17 10.96
N ALA A 64 1.58 6.08 11.04
CA ALA A 64 0.18 5.80 10.73
C ALA A 64 -0.02 5.35 9.27
N MET A 65 0.63 6.04 8.32
CA MET A 65 0.57 5.70 6.89
C MET A 65 1.15 4.33 6.57
N LEU A 66 2.37 4.07 7.05
CA LEU A 66 3.07 2.80 6.78
C LEU A 66 2.40 1.64 7.50
N GLY A 67 1.91 1.88 8.74
CA GLY A 67 1.10 0.91 9.46
C GLY A 67 -0.16 0.52 8.67
N LEU A 68 -0.91 1.49 8.13
CA LEU A 68 -2.07 1.20 7.29
C LEU A 68 -1.71 0.39 6.05
N LEU A 69 -0.65 0.72 5.33
CA LEU A 69 -0.21 -0.06 4.17
C LEU A 69 0.10 -1.51 4.53
N CYS A 70 0.82 -1.73 5.63
CA CYS A 70 1.21 -3.06 6.09
C CYS A 70 0.01 -3.88 6.61
N ALA A 71 -0.92 -3.24 7.32
CA ALA A 71 -2.05 -3.92 7.96
C ALA A 71 -3.24 -4.15 7.04
N THR A 72 -3.38 -3.38 5.95
CA THR A 72 -4.59 -3.41 5.13
C THR A 72 -4.36 -3.77 3.66
N GLY A 73 -3.11 -3.67 3.20
CA GLY A 73 -2.74 -3.90 1.80
C GLY A 73 -3.32 -2.87 0.83
N LEU A 74 -3.63 -1.65 1.30
CA LEU A 74 -4.02 -0.51 0.48
C LEU A 74 -3.00 -0.23 -0.62
N ARG A 75 -3.50 0.21 -1.77
CA ARG A 75 -2.61 0.84 -2.76
C ARG A 75 -2.25 2.25 -2.31
N VAL A 76 -1.09 2.74 -2.75
CA VAL A 76 -0.70 4.13 -2.46
C VAL A 76 -1.76 5.14 -2.90
N SER A 77 -2.41 4.92 -4.05
CA SER A 77 -3.50 5.79 -4.51
C SER A 77 -4.73 5.77 -3.61
N GLU A 78 -5.02 4.63 -3.01
CA GLU A 78 -6.13 4.47 -2.05
C GLU A 78 -5.75 5.15 -0.72
N LEU A 79 -4.51 4.95 -0.24
CA LEU A 79 -4.01 5.60 0.98
C LEU A 79 -4.04 7.13 0.92
N ILE A 80 -3.55 7.73 -0.18
CA ILE A 80 -3.52 9.20 -0.31
C ILE A 80 -4.89 9.82 -0.52
N ALA A 81 -5.88 9.04 -0.95
CA ALA A 81 -7.25 9.47 -1.12
C ALA A 81 -8.13 9.26 0.12
N LEU A 82 -7.60 8.61 1.18
CA LEU A 82 -8.35 8.39 2.42
C LEU A 82 -8.75 9.71 3.05
N LYS A 83 -9.98 9.76 3.50
CA LYS A 83 -10.54 10.83 4.32
C LYS A 83 -10.54 10.44 5.80
N THR A 84 -10.68 11.39 6.68
CA THR A 84 -10.82 11.13 8.11
C THR A 84 -12.04 10.27 8.43
N GLU A 85 -13.15 10.44 7.72
CA GLU A 85 -14.37 9.64 7.86
C GLU A 85 -14.22 8.17 7.43
N ASP A 86 -13.18 7.84 6.66
CA ASP A 86 -12.92 6.47 6.22
C ASP A 86 -12.27 5.61 7.31
N VAL A 87 -11.80 6.23 8.39
CA VAL A 87 -11.09 5.53 9.47
C VAL A 87 -11.81 5.69 10.79
N ASP A 88 -12.24 4.58 11.36
CA ASP A 88 -12.79 4.54 12.70
C ASP A 88 -11.75 3.97 13.67
N VAL A 89 -11.13 4.86 14.45
CA VAL A 89 -10.13 4.48 15.44
C VAL A 89 -10.75 3.94 16.74
N GLN A 90 -12.04 4.14 16.97
CA GLN A 90 -12.71 3.60 18.15
C GLN A 90 -12.98 2.10 17.97
N ILE A 91 -13.49 1.73 16.81
CA ILE A 91 -13.78 0.32 16.46
C ILE A 91 -12.56 -0.38 15.89
N GLY A 92 -11.64 0.35 15.25
CA GLY A 92 -10.40 -0.18 14.66
C GLY A 92 -10.58 -0.74 13.25
N TYR A 93 -11.16 0.05 12.34
CA TYR A 93 -11.27 -0.33 10.93
C TYR A 93 -11.04 0.84 9.99
N VAL A 94 -10.74 0.52 8.72
CA VAL A 94 -10.70 1.46 7.59
C VAL A 94 -11.64 0.98 6.49
N ARG A 95 -12.40 1.93 5.92
CA ARG A 95 -13.19 1.74 4.70
C ARG A 95 -12.34 2.08 3.49
N GLN A 96 -12.40 1.26 2.48
CA GLN A 96 -11.66 1.46 1.22
C GLN A 96 -12.60 1.25 0.05
N GLN A 97 -12.47 2.11 -0.95
CA GLN A 97 -13.08 1.90 -2.25
C GLN A 97 -12.13 1.10 -3.16
N ALA A 98 -12.43 -0.16 -3.42
CA ALA A 98 -11.61 -1.02 -4.28
C ALA A 98 -12.45 -1.56 -5.45
N ARG A 99 -12.11 -1.17 -6.67
CA ARG A 99 -12.78 -1.62 -7.91
C ARG A 99 -14.30 -1.39 -7.90
N GLY A 100 -14.75 -0.25 -7.38
CA GLY A 100 -16.17 0.08 -7.29
C GLY A 100 -16.94 -0.64 -6.18
N GLN A 101 -16.25 -1.37 -5.30
CA GLN A 101 -16.83 -2.01 -4.13
C GLN A 101 -16.21 -1.42 -2.86
N GLU A 102 -17.04 -1.20 -1.87
CA GLU A 102 -16.60 -0.85 -0.54
C GLU A 102 -16.07 -2.09 0.18
N ARG A 103 -14.92 -1.94 0.81
CA ARG A 103 -14.29 -2.98 1.62
C ARG A 103 -13.91 -2.40 2.97
N VAL A 104 -14.33 -3.06 4.04
CA VAL A 104 -13.92 -2.75 5.41
C VAL A 104 -12.79 -3.69 5.82
N VAL A 105 -11.72 -3.14 6.37
CA VAL A 105 -10.58 -3.90 6.87
C VAL A 105 -10.30 -3.46 8.30
N SER A 106 -10.37 -4.40 9.23
CA SER A 106 -9.99 -4.17 10.61
C SER A 106 -8.46 -4.15 10.76
N PHE A 107 -7.98 -3.41 11.73
CA PHE A 107 -6.58 -3.33 12.11
C PHE A 107 -6.41 -3.55 13.61
N ASP A 108 -5.16 -3.80 14.02
CA ASP A 108 -4.81 -4.12 15.40
C ASP A 108 -4.67 -2.88 16.27
N GLU A 109 -4.45 -3.13 17.56
CA GLU A 109 -4.32 -2.09 18.59
C GLU A 109 -3.09 -1.21 18.36
N GLU A 110 -1.99 -1.76 17.85
CA GLU A 110 -0.76 -0.99 17.62
C GLU A 110 -1.01 0.08 16.55
N LEU A 111 -1.65 -0.28 15.44
CA LEU A 111 -2.01 0.69 14.40
C LEU A 111 -3.07 1.67 14.88
N ARG A 112 -4.03 1.21 15.72
CA ARG A 112 -5.04 2.08 16.32
C ARG A 112 -4.39 3.21 17.12
N LEU A 113 -3.44 2.88 18.00
CA LEU A 113 -2.70 3.86 18.77
C LEU A 113 -1.89 4.82 17.90
N ALA A 114 -1.23 4.32 16.86
CA ALA A 114 -0.48 5.14 15.91
C ALA A 114 -1.40 6.15 15.18
N LEU A 115 -2.59 5.72 14.78
CA LEU A 115 -3.59 6.59 14.15
C LEU A 115 -4.15 7.63 15.13
N CYS A 116 -4.47 7.24 16.36
CA CYS A 116 -4.90 8.19 17.39
C CYS A 116 -3.84 9.28 17.63
N LEU A 117 -2.59 8.91 17.86
CA LEU A 117 -1.50 9.85 18.06
C LEU A 117 -1.30 10.78 16.84
N TYR A 118 -1.43 10.25 15.65
CA TYR A 118 -1.35 11.08 14.45
C TYR A 118 -2.52 12.06 14.36
N LEU A 119 -3.76 11.59 14.57
CA LEU A 119 -4.97 12.43 14.47
C LEU A 119 -4.97 13.53 15.52
N GLU A 120 -4.55 13.23 16.75
CA GLU A 120 -4.57 14.16 17.89
C GLU A 120 -3.39 15.14 17.88
N SER A 121 -2.18 14.67 17.56
CA SER A 121 -0.95 15.43 17.76
C SER A 121 -0.19 15.73 16.46
N GLY A 122 -0.26 14.85 15.47
CA GLY A 122 0.50 15.00 14.22
C GLY A 122 -0.25 15.76 13.15
N ARG A 123 -1.50 15.37 12.87
CA ARG A 123 -2.32 15.94 11.81
C ARG A 123 -2.60 17.44 11.99
N PRO A 124 -2.97 17.94 13.17
CA PRO A 124 -3.20 19.37 13.37
C PRO A 124 -1.99 20.26 13.05
N LEU A 125 -0.76 19.74 13.27
CA LEU A 125 0.47 20.48 12.96
C LEU A 125 0.80 20.49 11.47
N LEU A 126 0.25 19.56 10.69
CA LEU A 126 0.44 19.49 9.24
C LEU A 126 -0.68 20.17 8.46
N LEU A 127 -1.85 20.31 9.04
CA LEU A 127 -3.00 20.96 8.42
C LEU A 127 -2.75 22.46 8.34
N LYS A 128 -2.64 23.03 7.14
CA LYS A 128 -2.41 24.47 6.92
C LYS A 128 -3.59 25.21 6.35
N GLU A 129 -4.44 24.53 5.62
CA GLU A 129 -5.65 25.07 4.97
C GLU A 129 -6.86 24.21 5.29
N ALA A 130 -8.04 24.73 5.06
CA ALA A 130 -9.31 24.14 5.47
C ALA A 130 -9.76 22.89 4.69
N ASP A 131 -8.89 22.20 3.98
CA ASP A 131 -9.20 20.86 3.45
C ASP A 131 -9.10 19.82 4.58
N GLU A 132 -10.12 19.81 5.41
CA GLU A 132 -10.21 18.91 6.57
C GLU A 132 -10.55 17.47 6.18
N GLU A 133 -10.86 17.20 4.92
CA GLU A 133 -11.35 15.88 4.50
C GLU A 133 -10.24 14.84 4.44
N HIS A 134 -9.07 15.17 3.90
CA HIS A 134 -7.98 14.21 3.74
C HIS A 134 -7.40 13.76 5.08
N LEU A 135 -7.13 12.46 5.18
CA LEU A 135 -6.49 11.88 6.37
C LEU A 135 -5.03 12.32 6.48
N PHE A 136 -4.29 12.31 5.37
CA PHE A 136 -2.84 12.54 5.35
C PHE A 136 -2.42 13.71 4.49
N PHE A 137 -1.47 14.50 5.02
CA PHE A 137 -0.88 15.67 4.34
C PHE A 137 0.63 15.51 4.16
N ASN A 138 1.19 16.22 3.19
CA ASN A 138 2.63 16.40 3.09
C ASN A 138 3.12 17.41 4.16
N LEU A 139 4.44 17.62 4.27
CA LEU A 139 5.01 18.54 5.27
C LEU A 139 4.69 20.02 4.99
N SER A 140 4.22 20.33 3.78
CA SER A 140 3.77 21.69 3.43
C SER A 140 2.26 21.89 3.63
N GLY A 141 1.55 20.88 4.17
CA GLY A 141 0.10 20.94 4.43
C GLY A 141 -0.77 20.63 3.21
N GLY A 142 -0.20 20.32 2.07
CA GLY A 142 -0.94 19.96 0.86
C GLY A 142 -1.06 18.44 0.66
N ALA A 143 -1.68 18.06 -0.46
CA ALA A 143 -1.89 16.67 -0.84
C ALA A 143 -0.58 15.88 -0.98
N LEU A 144 -0.62 14.60 -0.63
CA LEU A 144 0.49 13.68 -0.83
C LEU A 144 0.60 13.25 -2.29
N SER A 145 1.82 13.14 -2.81
CA SER A 145 2.06 12.54 -4.11
C SER A 145 2.43 11.07 -3.99
N ARG A 146 2.06 10.25 -5.00
CA ARG A 146 2.46 8.85 -5.07
C ARG A 146 3.98 8.69 -5.03
N GLN A 147 4.71 9.58 -5.71
CA GLN A 147 6.19 9.58 -5.72
C GLN A 147 6.76 9.88 -4.33
N GLY A 148 6.15 10.81 -3.57
CA GLY A 148 6.55 11.12 -2.20
C GLY A 148 6.40 9.92 -1.28
N VAL A 149 5.26 9.24 -1.31
CA VAL A 149 5.01 8.01 -0.54
C VAL A 149 5.98 6.89 -0.97
N TRP A 150 6.22 6.72 -2.26
CA TRP A 150 7.17 5.72 -2.77
C TRP A 150 8.59 5.96 -2.28
N LYS A 151 9.08 7.21 -2.34
CA LYS A 151 10.39 7.59 -1.82
C LYS A 151 10.50 7.35 -0.31
N MET A 152 9.44 7.66 0.43
CA MET A 152 9.37 7.46 1.87
C MET A 152 9.47 5.96 2.23
N ILE A 153 8.69 5.09 1.59
CA ILE A 153 8.73 3.64 1.80
C ILE A 153 10.14 3.12 1.55
N ARG A 154 10.76 3.52 0.45
CA ARG A 154 12.10 3.08 0.09
C ARG A 154 13.15 3.53 1.10
N ALA A 155 13.07 4.78 1.56
CA ALA A 155 13.98 5.32 2.56
C ALA A 155 13.89 4.58 3.91
N TYR A 156 12.69 4.26 4.37
CA TYR A 156 12.50 3.49 5.60
C TYR A 156 12.94 2.03 5.44
N GLY A 157 12.73 1.41 4.27
CA GLY A 157 13.25 0.07 3.98
C GLY A 157 14.78 -0.01 4.03
N GLN A 158 15.46 1.01 3.49
CA GLN A 158 16.92 1.12 3.56
C GLN A 158 17.41 1.32 5.00
N LYS A 159 16.75 2.18 5.78
CA LYS A 159 17.08 2.39 7.19
C LYS A 159 16.93 1.12 8.03
N ALA A 160 15.88 0.36 7.78
CA ALA A 160 15.61 -0.90 8.46
C ALA A 160 16.60 -2.02 8.08
N GLY A 161 17.53 -1.78 7.15
CA GLY A 161 18.52 -2.77 6.71
C GLY A 161 17.92 -3.96 5.97
N ILE A 162 16.73 -3.82 5.39
CA ILE A 162 16.06 -4.90 4.67
C ILE A 162 16.82 -5.18 3.37
N ALA A 163 17.21 -6.44 3.17
CA ALA A 163 18.04 -6.84 2.04
C ALA A 163 17.34 -6.69 0.68
N GLY A 164 16.02 -6.85 0.65
CA GLY A 164 15.21 -6.71 -0.55
C GLY A 164 14.75 -5.28 -0.81
N GLU A 165 14.27 -5.03 -2.01
CA GLU A 165 13.71 -3.71 -2.34
C GLU A 165 12.30 -3.57 -1.74
N VAL A 166 12.17 -2.72 -0.71
CA VAL A 166 10.86 -2.40 -0.12
C VAL A 166 10.15 -1.39 -1.00
N THR A 167 9.03 -1.82 -1.56
CA THR A 167 8.18 -1.04 -2.45
C THR A 167 6.73 -1.09 -1.96
N PRO A 168 5.85 -0.18 -2.40
CA PRO A 168 4.41 -0.32 -2.13
C PRO A 168 3.84 -1.67 -2.57
N GLN A 169 4.36 -2.23 -3.65
CA GLN A 169 3.91 -3.53 -4.15
C GLN A 169 4.38 -4.67 -3.25
N SER A 170 5.63 -4.63 -2.75
CA SER A 170 6.12 -5.65 -1.82
C SER A 170 5.34 -5.62 -0.50
N LEU A 171 5.04 -4.45 0.07
CA LEU A 171 4.19 -4.33 1.26
C LEU A 171 2.80 -4.93 1.04
N LYS A 172 2.16 -4.61 -0.09
CA LYS A 172 0.86 -5.16 -0.44
C LYS A 172 0.88 -6.68 -0.62
N ASN A 173 1.91 -7.22 -1.25
CA ASN A 173 2.08 -8.66 -1.45
C ASN A 173 2.31 -9.36 -0.11
N SER A 174 3.15 -8.77 0.77
CA SER A 174 3.41 -9.29 2.12
C SER A 174 2.12 -9.36 2.92
N TYR A 175 1.30 -8.31 2.91
CA TYR A 175 -0.02 -8.33 3.53
C TYR A 175 -0.88 -9.49 3.02
N ALA A 176 -0.96 -9.68 1.70
CA ALA A 176 -1.78 -10.74 1.11
C ALA A 176 -1.30 -12.13 1.55
N VAL A 177 0.01 -12.38 1.55
CA VAL A 177 0.60 -13.66 1.97
C VAL A 177 0.37 -13.90 3.46
N HIS A 178 0.68 -12.94 4.32
CA HIS A 178 0.52 -13.08 5.77
C HIS A 178 -0.95 -13.26 6.15
N ARG A 179 -1.87 -12.60 5.48
CA ARG A 179 -3.31 -12.79 5.67
C ARG A 179 -3.72 -14.23 5.36
N LEU A 180 -3.33 -14.77 4.21
CA LEU A 180 -3.64 -16.14 3.83
C LEU A 180 -3.06 -17.16 4.82
N LEU A 181 -1.83 -16.93 5.30
CA LEU A 181 -1.21 -17.78 6.31
C LEU A 181 -1.96 -17.76 7.64
N ARG A 182 -2.41 -16.59 8.10
CA ARG A 182 -3.23 -16.44 9.32
C ARG A 182 -4.58 -17.14 9.18
N GLU A 183 -5.26 -16.96 8.07
CA GLU A 183 -6.54 -17.63 7.77
C GLU A 183 -6.37 -19.16 7.76
N SER A 184 -5.32 -19.68 7.11
CA SER A 184 -5.01 -21.12 7.08
C SER A 184 -4.70 -21.70 8.46
N ARG A 185 -3.95 -20.98 9.30
CA ARG A 185 -3.66 -21.39 10.69
C ARG A 185 -4.95 -21.43 11.53
N ALA A 186 -5.82 -20.42 11.39
CA ALA A 186 -7.09 -20.35 12.11
C ALA A 186 -8.03 -21.52 11.74
N VAL A 187 -8.11 -21.88 10.46
CA VAL A 187 -8.89 -23.03 9.99
C VAL A 187 -8.36 -24.34 10.57
N LYS A 188 -7.04 -24.56 10.54
CA LYS A 188 -6.40 -25.76 11.13
C LYS A 188 -6.68 -25.86 12.63
N GLN A 189 -6.57 -24.75 13.37
CA GLN A 189 -6.83 -24.75 14.82
C GLN A 189 -8.29 -25.09 15.15
N ARG A 190 -9.25 -24.56 14.37
CA ARG A 190 -10.69 -24.89 14.53
C ARG A 190 -10.94 -26.37 14.26
N ALA A 191 -10.37 -26.94 13.21
CA ALA A 191 -10.49 -28.37 12.89
C ALA A 191 -9.91 -29.28 13.98
N VAL A 192 -8.80 -28.91 14.60
CA VAL A 192 -8.18 -29.66 15.73
C VAL A 192 -9.09 -29.60 16.96
N ARG A 193 -9.63 -28.41 17.31
CA ARG A 193 -10.54 -28.27 18.47
C ARG A 193 -11.82 -29.08 18.31
N GLN A 194 -12.38 -29.16 17.11
CA GLN A 194 -13.59 -29.97 16.84
C GLN A 194 -13.32 -31.48 17.00
N ARG A 195 -12.12 -31.95 16.68
CA ARG A 195 -11.73 -33.36 16.84
C ARG A 195 -11.44 -33.74 18.30
N SER A 196 -10.96 -32.81 19.13
CA SER A 196 -10.64 -33.05 20.54
C SER A 196 -11.82 -32.84 21.50
N GLY A 197 -12.88 -32.14 21.08
CA GLY A 197 -14.07 -31.90 21.88
C GLY A 197 -15.21 -32.91 21.70
N GLY A 198 -15.02 -33.95 20.88
CA GLY A 198 -16.00 -35.01 20.59
C GLY A 198 -15.71 -36.33 21.30
N ARG A 199 -15.10 -36.32 22.49
CA ARG A 199 -14.94 -37.48 23.37
C ARG A 199 -15.64 -37.25 24.67
#